data_188ffd70dbd22b5afef47e3910d217bf
#
_entry.id   188ffd70dbd22b5afef47e3910d217bf
#
_cell.length_a   1.000
_cell.length_b   1.000
_cell.length_c   1.000
_cell.angle_alpha   90.00
_cell.angle_beta   90.00
_cell.angle_gamma   90.00
#
_symmetry.space_group_name_H-M   'P 1'
#
loop_
_entity.id
_entity.type
_entity.pdbx_description
1 polymer ?
#
loop_
_entity_poly.entity_id
_entity_poly.type
_entity_poly.pdbx_seq_one_letter_code
_entity_poly.pdbx_strand_id
1 'polypeptide(L)'
;RARQGSTRSPQWTHGGIAFAPKPRTYSYVLNKKVKRLALKSVLSSKAKDGEIVVVDKIAMDEIKTKSFKNFLTAVNAEGKSVVVTPEVNDIVVKSARNILGVVTSPAKLINVYDLLNAKTLVIDKDALAVIEEVFA
;
A
#
# COMPACT_ATOMS: atom_id res chain seq x y z
N ARG A 1 -42.15 -14.93 37.92
CA ARG A 1 -42.25 -16.23 37.21
C ARG A 1 -41.12 -17.13 37.65
N ALA A 2 -41.35 -18.44 37.59
CA ALA A 2 -40.41 -19.43 38.07
C ALA A 2 -39.04 -19.30 37.37
N ARG A 3 -37.96 -19.37 38.15
CA ARG A 3 -36.54 -19.32 37.67
C ARG A 3 -36.12 -18.05 36.95
N GLN A 4 -36.85 -16.93 37.13
CA GLN A 4 -36.58 -15.66 36.54
C GLN A 4 -36.28 -14.62 37.63
N GLY A 5 -35.05 -14.62 38.13
CA GLY A 5 -34.61 -13.73 39.23
C GLY A 5 -34.35 -12.27 38.82
N SER A 6 -34.18 -11.98 37.51
CA SER A 6 -33.91 -10.64 37.01
C SER A 6 -34.53 -10.45 35.64
N THR A 7 -35.07 -9.27 35.39
CA THR A 7 -35.56 -8.83 34.07
C THR A 7 -34.43 -8.43 33.11
N ARG A 8 -33.20 -8.31 33.64
CA ARG A 8 -31.98 -7.97 32.86
C ARG A 8 -31.14 -9.19 32.49
N SER A 9 -31.68 -10.41 32.70
CA SER A 9 -31.00 -11.63 32.26
C SER A 9 -30.86 -11.69 30.75
N PRO A 10 -29.82 -12.36 30.20
CA PRO A 10 -29.54 -12.40 28.74
C PRO A 10 -30.67 -12.94 27.86
N GLN A 11 -31.59 -13.74 28.43
CA GLN A 11 -32.74 -14.31 27.74
C GLN A 11 -33.87 -13.27 27.48
N TRP A 12 -33.82 -12.11 28.11
CA TRP A 12 -34.83 -11.08 27.97
C TRP A 12 -34.46 -10.06 26.91
N THR A 13 -35.48 -9.50 26.22
CA THR A 13 -35.28 -8.32 25.37
C THR A 13 -34.75 -7.17 26.22
N HIS A 14 -33.69 -6.51 25.75
CA HIS A 14 -32.93 -5.49 26.49
C HIS A 14 -32.25 -5.99 27.76
N GLY A 15 -32.05 -7.31 27.90
CA GLY A 15 -31.24 -7.92 28.95
C GLY A 15 -29.75 -7.77 28.74
N GLY A 16 -28.97 -8.38 29.61
CA GLY A 16 -27.51 -8.36 29.52
C GLY A 16 -26.96 -9.19 28.34
N ILE A 17 -25.72 -8.96 28.00
CA ILE A 17 -25.00 -9.71 26.97
C ILE A 17 -24.27 -10.90 27.65
N ALA A 18 -24.59 -12.14 27.25
CA ALA A 18 -23.99 -13.36 27.85
C ALA A 18 -22.49 -13.43 27.59
N PHE A 19 -22.06 -13.19 26.36
CA PHE A 19 -20.67 -13.19 25.94
C PHE A 19 -20.31 -11.85 25.29
N ALA A 20 -20.11 -10.84 26.15
CA ALA A 20 -19.74 -9.52 25.67
C ALA A 20 -18.38 -9.54 24.93
N PRO A 21 -18.21 -8.73 23.87
CA PRO A 21 -16.92 -8.60 23.21
C PRO A 21 -15.88 -8.03 24.17
N LYS A 22 -14.74 -8.69 24.25
CA LYS A 22 -13.59 -8.23 25.05
C LYS A 22 -12.53 -7.65 24.13
N PRO A 23 -11.86 -6.55 24.50
CA PRO A 23 -10.72 -6.05 23.76
C PRO A 23 -9.67 -7.15 23.58
N ARG A 24 -9.27 -7.40 22.33
CA ARG A 24 -8.22 -8.38 22.03
C ARG A 24 -7.43 -7.94 20.82
N THR A 25 -6.19 -8.38 20.75
CA THR A 25 -5.31 -8.12 19.62
C THR A 25 -5.50 -9.20 18.56
N TYR A 26 -5.72 -8.80 17.31
CA TYR A 26 -5.83 -9.70 16.15
C TYR A 26 -4.55 -9.78 15.34
N SER A 27 -3.54 -8.99 15.68
CA SER A 27 -2.27 -8.95 14.97
C SER A 27 -1.37 -10.12 15.37
N TYR A 28 -0.66 -10.66 14.40
CA TYR A 28 0.43 -11.62 14.60
C TYR A 28 1.61 -11.26 13.72
N VAL A 29 2.81 -11.70 14.10
CA VAL A 29 4.06 -11.34 13.42
C VAL A 29 4.41 -12.43 12.41
N LEU A 30 4.55 -12.03 11.14
CA LEU A 30 5.09 -12.90 10.09
C LEU A 30 6.62 -12.91 10.11
N ASN A 31 7.22 -14.05 9.79
CA ASN A 31 8.66 -14.20 9.64
C ASN A 31 9.20 -13.30 8.52
N LYS A 32 10.39 -12.72 8.70
CA LYS A 32 11.02 -11.82 7.72
C LYS A 32 11.16 -12.46 6.33
N LYS A 33 11.56 -13.74 6.26
CA LYS A 33 11.67 -14.47 4.99
C LYS A 33 10.34 -14.60 4.24
N VAL A 34 9.24 -14.80 4.96
CA VAL A 34 7.88 -14.88 4.36
C VAL A 34 7.47 -13.53 3.78
N LYS A 35 7.74 -12.43 4.49
CA LYS A 35 7.45 -11.06 3.97
C LYS A 35 8.25 -10.75 2.70
N ARG A 36 9.54 -11.12 2.66
CA ARG A 36 10.37 -10.94 1.47
C ARG A 36 9.87 -11.79 0.29
N LEU A 37 9.52 -13.05 0.54
CA LEU A 37 8.97 -13.93 -0.48
C LEU A 37 7.67 -13.36 -1.08
N ALA A 38 6.78 -12.83 -0.25
CA ALA A 38 5.55 -12.19 -0.70
C ALA A 38 5.83 -11.00 -1.62
N LEU A 39 6.78 -10.13 -1.25
CA LEU A 39 7.16 -8.98 -2.08
C LEU A 39 7.77 -9.42 -3.43
N LYS A 40 8.70 -10.39 -3.42
CA LYS A 40 9.28 -10.96 -4.65
C LYS A 40 8.21 -11.56 -5.56
N SER A 41 7.24 -12.27 -4.99
CA SER A 41 6.13 -12.87 -5.74
C SER A 41 5.28 -11.81 -6.43
N VAL A 42 4.95 -10.72 -5.75
CA VAL A 42 4.16 -9.62 -6.33
C VAL A 42 4.93 -8.92 -7.45
N LEU A 43 6.21 -8.61 -7.23
CA LEU A 43 7.04 -7.98 -8.27
C LEU A 43 7.17 -8.89 -9.51
N SER A 44 7.33 -10.19 -9.32
CA SER A 44 7.38 -11.16 -10.41
C SER A 44 6.07 -11.23 -11.19
N SER A 45 4.92 -11.19 -10.50
CA SER A 45 3.60 -11.13 -11.16
C SER A 45 3.45 -9.86 -11.98
N LYS A 46 3.76 -8.70 -11.39
CA LYS A 46 3.71 -7.40 -12.07
C LYS A 46 4.61 -7.33 -13.30
N ALA A 47 5.82 -7.91 -13.22
CA ALA A 47 6.74 -8.00 -14.36
C ALA A 47 6.18 -8.88 -15.47
N LYS A 48 5.59 -10.04 -15.13
CA LYS A 48 4.97 -10.96 -16.07
C LYS A 48 3.76 -10.34 -16.79
N ASP A 49 2.97 -9.56 -16.07
CA ASP A 49 1.76 -8.91 -16.59
C ASP A 49 2.09 -7.61 -17.37
N GLY A 50 3.36 -7.19 -17.41
CA GLY A 50 3.79 -5.97 -18.10
C GLY A 50 3.33 -4.67 -17.44
N GLU A 51 3.05 -4.71 -16.15
CA GLU A 51 2.54 -3.58 -15.37
C GLU A 51 3.65 -2.74 -14.71
N ILE A 52 4.92 -3.03 -15.02
CA ILE A 52 6.08 -2.28 -14.53
C ILE A 52 6.61 -1.38 -15.64
N VAL A 53 6.76 -0.11 -15.34
CA VAL A 53 7.39 0.89 -16.20
C VAL A 53 8.63 1.42 -15.51
N VAL A 54 9.79 1.25 -16.12
CA VAL A 54 11.05 1.80 -15.60
C VAL A 54 11.38 3.08 -16.35
N VAL A 55 11.70 4.12 -15.60
CA VAL A 55 12.09 5.44 -16.13
C VAL A 55 13.51 5.77 -15.68
N ASP A 56 14.25 6.51 -16.48
CA ASP A 56 15.65 6.84 -16.17
C ASP A 56 15.79 7.67 -14.90
N LYS A 57 14.91 8.67 -14.72
CA LYS A 57 14.90 9.51 -13.53
C LYS A 57 13.55 10.20 -13.34
N ILE A 58 13.08 10.19 -12.09
CA ILE A 58 11.87 10.93 -11.68
C ILE A 58 12.32 12.21 -10.98
N ALA A 59 12.46 13.30 -11.74
CA ALA A 59 12.83 14.59 -11.19
C ALA A 59 11.81 15.66 -11.61
N MET A 60 11.55 16.59 -10.69
CA MET A 60 10.69 17.75 -10.93
C MET A 60 11.36 19.00 -10.35
N ASP A 61 11.34 20.09 -11.08
CA ASP A 61 11.94 21.36 -10.65
C ASP A 61 11.04 22.11 -9.66
N GLU A 62 9.73 21.98 -9.83
CA GLU A 62 8.73 22.67 -9.03
C GLU A 62 7.62 21.74 -8.54
N ILE A 63 6.98 22.11 -7.43
CA ILE A 63 5.80 21.41 -6.89
C ILE A 63 4.58 21.76 -7.75
N LYS A 64 4.27 20.92 -8.74
CA LYS A 64 3.12 21.10 -9.63
C LYS A 64 2.42 19.77 -9.93
N THR A 65 1.16 19.64 -9.51
CA THR A 65 0.33 18.46 -9.78
C THR A 65 0.04 18.26 -11.27
N LYS A 66 -0.13 19.36 -12.03
CA LYS A 66 -0.38 19.31 -13.47
C LYS A 66 0.80 18.68 -14.21
N SER A 67 2.03 19.09 -13.89
CA SER A 67 3.25 18.52 -14.50
C SER A 67 3.39 17.04 -14.18
N PHE A 68 3.10 16.64 -12.92
CA PHE A 68 3.14 15.24 -12.52
C PHE A 68 2.06 14.41 -13.22
N LYS A 69 0.86 14.95 -13.41
CA LYS A 69 -0.20 14.30 -14.18
C LYS A 69 0.20 14.09 -15.64
N ASN A 70 0.80 15.08 -16.27
CA ASN A 70 1.32 14.96 -17.64
C ASN A 70 2.41 13.88 -17.74
N PHE A 71 3.30 13.78 -16.74
CA PHE A 71 4.29 12.71 -16.64
C PHE A 71 3.62 11.33 -16.58
N LEU A 72 2.62 11.13 -15.71
CA LEU A 72 1.90 9.86 -15.61
C LEU A 72 1.20 9.49 -16.93
N THR A 73 0.62 10.46 -17.61
CA THR A 73 0.01 10.23 -18.93
C THR A 73 1.07 9.84 -19.98
N ALA A 74 2.24 10.46 -19.96
CA ALA A 74 3.32 10.14 -20.89
C ALA A 74 3.88 8.72 -20.73
N VAL A 75 3.89 8.22 -19.49
CA VAL A 75 4.31 6.82 -19.19
C VAL A 75 3.15 5.82 -19.22
N ASN A 76 1.96 6.23 -19.67
CA ASN A 76 0.73 5.44 -19.72
C ASN A 76 0.33 4.82 -18.35
N ALA A 77 0.69 5.49 -17.25
CA ALA A 77 0.33 5.07 -15.90
C ALA A 77 -1.04 5.64 -15.50
N GLU A 78 -2.10 5.14 -16.15
CA GLU A 78 -3.47 5.57 -15.88
C GLU A 78 -4.10 4.82 -14.71
N GLY A 79 -4.90 5.52 -13.90
CA GLY A 79 -5.62 4.96 -12.77
C GLY A 79 -4.77 4.86 -11.50
N LYS A 80 -4.92 3.76 -10.75
CA LYS A 80 -4.12 3.53 -9.54
C LYS A 80 -2.68 3.19 -9.91
N SER A 81 -1.75 4.01 -9.48
CA SER A 81 -0.32 3.81 -9.75
C SER A 81 0.54 4.04 -8.50
N VAL A 82 1.60 3.26 -8.40
CA VAL A 82 2.65 3.46 -7.39
C VAL A 82 3.89 3.96 -8.10
N VAL A 83 4.44 5.07 -7.59
CA VAL A 83 5.67 5.67 -8.10
C VAL A 83 6.78 5.47 -7.08
N VAL A 84 7.84 4.78 -7.48
CA VAL A 84 8.95 4.40 -6.60
C VAL A 84 10.18 5.22 -6.94
N THR A 85 10.68 5.94 -5.93
CA THR A 85 11.92 6.72 -6.00
C THR A 85 13.00 6.08 -5.13
N PRO A 86 14.30 6.27 -5.42
CA PRO A 86 15.38 5.71 -4.59
C PRO A 86 15.31 6.19 -3.14
N GLU A 87 15.07 7.49 -2.96
CA GLU A 87 14.89 8.15 -1.67
C GLU A 87 13.65 9.04 -1.66
N VAL A 88 13.29 9.57 -0.49
CA VAL A 88 12.16 10.49 -0.36
C VAL A 88 12.46 11.80 -1.07
N ASN A 89 11.69 12.13 -2.10
CA ASN A 89 11.77 13.42 -2.78
C ASN A 89 10.51 14.23 -2.48
N ASP A 90 10.65 15.26 -1.66
CA ASP A 90 9.55 16.12 -1.20
C ASP A 90 8.80 16.79 -2.35
N ILE A 91 9.50 17.18 -3.42
CA ILE A 91 8.89 17.85 -4.59
C ILE A 91 7.98 16.85 -5.31
N VAL A 92 8.46 15.64 -5.54
CA VAL A 92 7.68 14.55 -6.16
C VAL A 92 6.49 14.17 -5.28
N VAL A 93 6.70 13.95 -3.98
CA VAL A 93 5.63 13.59 -3.03
C VAL A 93 4.53 14.64 -2.99
N LYS A 94 4.90 15.94 -2.85
CA LYS A 94 3.94 17.04 -2.80
C LYS A 94 3.20 17.25 -4.13
N SER A 95 3.84 16.96 -5.26
CA SER A 95 3.23 17.05 -6.60
C SER A 95 2.24 15.90 -6.85
N ALA A 96 2.53 14.70 -6.34
CA ALA A 96 1.74 13.49 -6.56
C ALA A 96 0.57 13.32 -5.60
N ARG A 97 0.72 13.65 -4.31
CA ARG A 97 -0.23 13.31 -3.23
C ARG A 97 -1.66 13.80 -3.42
N ASN A 98 -1.87 14.83 -4.23
CA ASN A 98 -3.21 15.37 -4.53
C ASN A 98 -3.91 14.63 -5.69
N ILE A 99 -3.23 13.71 -6.37
CA ILE A 99 -3.80 12.95 -7.48
C ILE A 99 -4.42 11.68 -6.91
N LEU A 100 -5.72 11.49 -7.15
CA LEU A 100 -6.45 10.33 -6.68
C LEU A 100 -5.89 9.04 -7.29
N GLY A 101 -5.60 8.06 -6.43
CA GLY A 101 -5.10 6.75 -6.86
C GLY A 101 -3.59 6.68 -7.06
N VAL A 102 -2.85 7.77 -6.89
CA VAL A 102 -1.39 7.81 -7.01
C VAL A 102 -0.75 7.77 -5.63
N VAL A 103 0.16 6.83 -5.43
CA VAL A 103 0.96 6.68 -4.21
C VAL A 103 2.43 6.79 -4.57
N THR A 104 3.19 7.56 -3.80
CA THR A 104 4.66 7.63 -3.91
C THR A 104 5.30 6.89 -2.75
N SER A 105 6.31 6.09 -3.01
CA SER A 105 7.04 5.35 -1.98
C SER A 105 8.54 5.34 -2.29
N PRO A 106 9.40 5.50 -1.29
CA PRO A 106 10.81 5.22 -1.48
C PRO A 106 11.03 3.70 -1.62
N ALA A 107 12.06 3.30 -2.36
CA ALA A 107 12.37 1.91 -2.69
C ALA A 107 12.46 0.99 -1.46
N LYS A 108 12.98 1.51 -0.34
CA LYS A 108 13.12 0.76 0.92
C LYS A 108 11.81 0.48 1.65
N LEU A 109 10.73 1.22 1.35
CA LEU A 109 9.44 1.17 2.06
C LEU A 109 8.29 0.62 1.22
N ILE A 110 8.58 0.05 0.06
CA ILE A 110 7.54 -0.59 -0.77
C ILE A 110 6.87 -1.73 0.02
N ASN A 111 5.56 -1.85 -0.15
CA ASN A 111 4.77 -2.87 0.52
C ASN A 111 3.88 -3.64 -0.46
N VAL A 112 3.52 -4.86 -0.07
CA VAL A 112 2.72 -5.77 -0.90
C VAL A 112 1.32 -5.22 -1.20
N TYR A 113 0.71 -4.53 -0.23
CA TYR A 113 -0.65 -4.01 -0.38
C TYR A 113 -0.73 -2.93 -1.47
N ASP A 114 0.15 -1.94 -1.42
CA ASP A 114 0.17 -0.85 -2.41
C ASP A 114 0.49 -1.38 -3.80
N LEU A 115 1.45 -2.31 -3.90
CA LEU A 115 1.80 -2.94 -5.18
C LEU A 115 0.62 -3.71 -5.80
N LEU A 116 -0.13 -4.49 -5.01
CA LEU A 116 -1.29 -5.24 -5.51
C LEU A 116 -2.47 -4.33 -5.83
N ASN A 117 -2.67 -3.24 -5.06
CA ASN A 117 -3.76 -2.31 -5.29
C ASN A 117 -3.54 -1.40 -6.52
N ALA A 118 -2.29 -1.17 -6.89
CA ALA A 118 -1.93 -0.40 -8.07
C ALA A 118 -2.02 -1.23 -9.34
N LYS A 119 -2.49 -0.63 -10.43
CA LYS A 119 -2.45 -1.23 -11.76
C LYS A 119 -1.05 -1.10 -12.37
N THR A 120 -0.44 0.08 -12.25
CA THR A 120 0.87 0.36 -12.85
C THR A 120 1.89 0.70 -11.76
N LEU A 121 3.07 0.14 -11.88
CA LEU A 121 4.23 0.40 -11.02
C LEU A 121 5.27 1.15 -11.83
N VAL A 122 5.51 2.41 -11.49
CA VAL A 122 6.53 3.26 -12.13
C VAL A 122 7.75 3.30 -11.21
N ILE A 123 8.90 2.85 -11.71
CA ILE A 123 10.13 2.73 -10.93
C ILE A 123 11.22 3.60 -11.56
N ASP A 124 11.87 4.40 -10.73
CA ASP A 124 13.12 5.07 -11.08
C ASP A 124 14.24 4.03 -11.22
N LYS A 125 15.11 4.15 -12.22
CA LYS A 125 16.22 3.22 -12.47
C LYS A 125 17.14 3.04 -11.26
N ASP A 126 17.44 4.13 -10.56
CA ASP A 126 18.27 4.07 -9.36
C ASP A 126 17.52 3.37 -8.20
N ALA A 127 16.19 3.49 -8.15
CA ALA A 127 15.37 2.77 -7.18
C ALA A 127 15.36 1.26 -7.41
N LEU A 128 15.49 0.79 -8.65
CA LEU A 128 15.56 -0.63 -8.98
C LEU A 128 16.77 -1.28 -8.32
N ALA A 129 17.96 -0.65 -8.41
CA ALA A 129 19.17 -1.14 -7.75
C ALA A 129 18.99 -1.25 -6.21
N VAL A 130 18.31 -0.28 -5.60
CA VAL A 130 18.02 -0.31 -4.16
C VAL A 130 17.05 -1.45 -3.81
N ILE A 131 16.05 -1.72 -4.66
CA ILE A 131 15.09 -2.82 -4.45
C ILE A 131 15.85 -4.17 -4.50
N GLU A 132 16.74 -4.36 -5.46
CA GLU A 132 17.56 -5.57 -5.56
C GLU A 132 18.42 -5.76 -4.32
N GLU A 133 19.11 -4.73 -3.85
CA GLU A 133 19.95 -4.81 -2.65
C GLU A 133 19.15 -5.17 -1.38
N VAL A 134 18.00 -4.55 -1.17
CA VAL A 134 17.23 -4.69 0.08
C VAL A 134 16.42 -5.99 0.14
N PHE A 135 15.92 -6.47 -1.00
CA PHE A 135 14.96 -7.58 -1.06
C PHE A 135 15.50 -8.84 -1.75
N ALA A 136 16.71 -8.83 -2.29
CA ALA A 136 17.34 -9.99 -2.93
C ALA A 136 17.56 -11.20 -1.99
#